data_42911b1dd9c012a8c74ce2e690770be5
#
_entry.id   42911b1dd9c012a8c74ce2e690770be5
#
_cell.length_a   1.000
_cell.length_b   1.000
_cell.length_c   1.000
_cell.angle_alpha   90.00
_cell.angle_beta   90.00
_cell.angle_gamma   90.00
#
_symmetry.space_group_name_H-M   'P 1'
#
loop_
_entity.id
_entity.type
_entity.pdbx_description
1 polymer ?
#
loop_
_entity_poly.entity_id
_entity_poly.type
_entity_poly.pdbx_seq_one_letter_code
_entity_poly.pdbx_strand_id
1 'polypeptide(L)'
;KVILVNAVSTHDMAGFGGGRKLILPGVAGWDTIQQNHCHALGDEVGSGLNPDSHVLKIEGNPVSEDMQEGCDMVAPCFLIHSLINADGEVSGMVGGDPYKAWRKGTEEIYRMQKVPMKQKADVTIVSAGGYPKDTNLYQGTKCYTAAEMATKKGGIIITLMEADDVNEPPAYLDSFKYPDVESMEKALRACFTIPFFVAFCNLQTALNHTVYFVTKKENFDVIREKTHQIPVATLEEAWALAQKQLEKEGKTGYTINLIPHGSAVVPFLK
;
A
#
# COMPACT_ATOMS: atom_id res chain seq x y z
N LYS A 1 -9.98 -30.79 10.95
CA LYS A 1 -10.27 -29.49 11.58
C LYS A 1 -9.16 -28.51 11.20
N VAL A 2 -9.52 -27.29 10.83
CA VAL A 2 -8.58 -26.22 10.45
C VAL A 2 -8.57 -25.20 11.57
N ILE A 3 -7.38 -24.78 12.00
CA ILE A 3 -7.14 -23.72 12.98
C ILE A 3 -6.28 -22.65 12.29
N LEU A 4 -6.66 -21.39 12.41
CA LEU A 4 -5.94 -20.26 11.83
C LEU A 4 -5.02 -19.65 12.89
N VAL A 5 -3.72 -19.55 12.60
CA VAL A 5 -2.71 -18.97 13.50
C VAL A 5 -1.87 -17.96 12.73
N ASN A 6 -1.91 -16.69 13.12
CA ASN A 6 -1.14 -15.60 12.51
C ASN A 6 -1.21 -14.30 13.35
N ALA A 7 -0.85 -13.17 12.76
CA ALA A 7 -1.08 -11.83 13.26
C ALA A 7 -2.15 -11.09 12.43
N VAL A 8 -2.83 -10.13 13.03
CA VAL A 8 -3.67 -9.17 12.32
C VAL A 8 -2.83 -7.97 11.90
N SER A 9 -3.09 -7.44 10.73
CA SER A 9 -2.48 -6.21 10.20
C SER A 9 -3.50 -5.44 9.36
N THR A 10 -3.23 -4.19 9.00
CA THR A 10 -3.93 -3.51 7.89
C THR A 10 -3.50 -4.11 6.55
N HIS A 11 -4.33 -3.89 5.52
CA HIS A 11 -4.05 -4.34 4.16
C HIS A 11 -4.62 -3.38 3.13
N ASP A 12 -3.81 -2.98 2.16
CA ASP A 12 -4.13 -1.91 1.21
C ASP A 12 -5.40 -2.18 0.38
N MET A 13 -5.63 -3.43 -0.06
CA MET A 13 -6.79 -3.81 -0.87
C MET A 13 -7.93 -4.42 -0.04
N ALA A 14 -7.61 -5.33 0.88
CA ALA A 14 -8.61 -6.12 1.63
C ALA A 14 -9.03 -5.51 2.97
N GLY A 15 -8.65 -4.25 3.23
CA GLY A 15 -8.89 -3.57 4.50
C GLY A 15 -7.97 -4.05 5.62
N PHE A 16 -8.01 -5.35 5.92
CA PHE A 16 -7.18 -5.99 6.96
C PHE A 16 -6.65 -7.36 6.53
N GLY A 17 -5.47 -7.70 7.07
CA GLY A 17 -4.85 -9.01 6.97
C GLY A 17 -5.30 -9.96 8.08
N GLY A 18 -4.69 -11.14 8.13
CA GLY A 18 -5.05 -12.22 9.06
C GLY A 18 -6.40 -12.86 8.75
N GLY A 19 -6.88 -13.72 9.65
CA GLY A 19 -8.18 -14.39 9.52
C GLY A 19 -8.33 -15.14 8.21
N ARG A 20 -9.35 -14.81 7.46
CA ARG A 20 -9.69 -15.36 6.14
C ARG A 20 -8.54 -15.34 5.13
N LYS A 21 -7.61 -14.38 5.26
CA LYS A 21 -6.44 -14.30 4.38
C LYS A 21 -5.48 -15.49 4.51
N LEU A 22 -5.54 -16.25 5.59
CA LEU A 22 -4.79 -17.50 5.72
C LEU A 22 -5.32 -18.60 4.78
N ILE A 23 -6.57 -18.50 4.39
CA ILE A 23 -7.19 -19.39 3.41
C ILE A 23 -7.04 -18.79 2.01
N LEU A 24 -7.55 -17.60 1.76
CA LEU A 24 -7.41 -16.88 0.50
C LEU A 24 -6.73 -15.52 0.75
N PRO A 25 -5.49 -15.33 0.30
CA PRO A 25 -4.69 -16.14 -0.62
C PRO A 25 -3.84 -17.26 0.02
N GLY A 26 -3.74 -17.39 1.34
CA GLY A 26 -2.70 -18.10 2.05
C GLY A 26 -2.43 -19.54 1.61
N VAL A 27 -3.47 -20.35 1.34
CA VAL A 27 -3.37 -21.73 0.85
C VAL A 27 -4.14 -21.96 -0.44
N ALA A 28 -4.62 -20.89 -1.08
CA ALA A 28 -5.36 -20.96 -2.33
C ALA A 28 -4.44 -21.18 -3.54
N GLY A 29 -5.00 -21.68 -4.64
CA GLY A 29 -4.30 -21.80 -5.92
C GLY A 29 -4.03 -20.46 -6.57
N TRP A 30 -3.03 -20.41 -7.43
CA TRP A 30 -2.58 -19.18 -8.12
C TRP A 30 -3.75 -18.43 -8.79
N ASP A 31 -4.56 -19.12 -9.58
CA ASP A 31 -5.65 -18.49 -10.32
C ASP A 31 -6.69 -17.86 -9.37
N THR A 32 -7.03 -18.55 -8.30
CA THR A 32 -7.95 -18.06 -7.27
C THR A 32 -7.41 -16.78 -6.61
N ILE A 33 -6.10 -16.75 -6.34
CA ILE A 33 -5.43 -15.56 -5.77
C ILE A 33 -5.56 -14.37 -6.71
N GLN A 34 -5.28 -14.56 -8.01
CA GLN A 34 -5.34 -13.48 -8.99
C GLN A 34 -6.78 -13.00 -9.18
N GLN A 35 -7.76 -13.90 -9.27
CA GLN A 35 -9.18 -13.57 -9.40
C GLN A 35 -9.67 -12.73 -8.19
N ASN A 36 -9.38 -13.16 -6.98
CA ASN A 36 -9.70 -12.39 -5.79
C ASN A 36 -9.13 -10.97 -5.83
N HIS A 37 -7.85 -10.84 -6.12
CA HIS A 37 -7.18 -9.54 -6.11
C HIS A 37 -7.61 -8.64 -7.29
N CYS A 38 -8.13 -9.22 -8.38
CA CYS A 38 -8.67 -8.46 -9.51
C CYS A 38 -9.87 -7.57 -9.10
N HIS A 39 -10.60 -7.92 -8.05
CA HIS A 39 -11.66 -7.09 -7.47
C HIS A 39 -11.15 -5.73 -6.93
N ALA A 40 -9.84 -5.54 -6.80
CA ALA A 40 -9.27 -4.25 -6.44
C ALA A 40 -9.26 -3.23 -7.60
N LEU A 41 -9.62 -3.66 -8.82
CA LEU A 41 -9.86 -2.78 -9.96
C LEU A 41 -11.34 -2.41 -10.05
N GLY A 42 -11.64 -1.20 -10.52
CA GLY A 42 -13.02 -0.81 -10.84
C GLY A 42 -13.59 -1.62 -12.01
N ASP A 43 -14.87 -1.48 -12.30
CA ASP A 43 -15.60 -2.41 -13.19
C ASP A 43 -15.15 -2.33 -14.66
N GLU A 44 -14.71 -1.14 -15.12
CA GLU A 44 -14.39 -0.90 -16.53
C GLU A 44 -12.94 -0.41 -16.71
N VAL A 45 -12.41 -0.56 -17.91
CA VAL A 45 -11.12 0.06 -18.31
C VAL A 45 -11.24 1.58 -18.20
N GLY A 46 -10.25 2.21 -17.60
CA GLY A 46 -10.22 3.65 -17.31
C GLY A 46 -10.82 4.02 -15.95
N SER A 47 -11.48 3.09 -15.26
CA SER A 47 -11.98 3.34 -13.89
C SER A 47 -10.88 3.27 -12.82
N GLY A 48 -9.73 2.67 -13.14
CA GLY A 48 -8.61 2.55 -12.23
C GLY A 48 -8.90 1.61 -11.05
N LEU A 49 -8.57 2.08 -9.83
CA LEU A 49 -8.77 1.30 -8.61
C LEU A 49 -10.24 1.33 -8.16
N ASN A 50 -10.70 0.21 -7.64
CA ASN A 50 -12.03 0.14 -7.03
C ASN A 50 -12.05 0.97 -5.72
N PRO A 51 -12.91 1.99 -5.61
CA PRO A 51 -12.95 2.87 -4.45
C PRO A 51 -13.35 2.16 -3.15
N ASP A 52 -13.95 0.96 -3.26
CA ASP A 52 -14.35 0.16 -2.12
C ASP A 52 -13.28 -0.85 -1.67
N SER A 53 -12.22 -1.04 -2.46
CA SER A 53 -11.09 -1.93 -2.15
C SER A 53 -9.91 -1.13 -1.58
N HIS A 54 -10.01 -0.74 -0.31
CA HIS A 54 -8.96 0.08 0.32
C HIS A 54 -8.72 -0.32 1.79
N VAL A 55 -7.63 0.22 2.34
CA VAL A 55 -7.23 0.01 3.73
C VAL A 55 -8.36 0.35 4.71
N LEU A 56 -8.50 -0.44 5.77
CA LEU A 56 -9.51 -0.35 6.83
C LEU A 56 -10.96 -0.71 6.43
N LYS A 57 -11.28 -0.82 5.15
CA LYS A 57 -12.65 -1.17 4.71
C LYS A 57 -12.83 -2.68 4.66
N ILE A 58 -13.89 -3.18 5.30
CA ILE A 58 -14.28 -4.61 5.33
C ILE A 58 -15.61 -4.80 4.61
N GLU A 59 -16.67 -4.19 5.14
CA GLU A 59 -18.02 -4.32 4.56
C GLU A 59 -18.12 -3.57 3.24
N GLY A 60 -18.65 -4.23 2.21
CA GLY A 60 -18.74 -3.70 0.86
C GLY A 60 -17.38 -3.58 0.15
N ASN A 61 -16.34 -4.23 0.67
CA ASN A 61 -15.05 -4.37 0.01
C ASN A 61 -15.02 -5.71 -0.73
N PRO A 62 -15.10 -5.74 -2.07
CA PRO A 62 -15.27 -6.99 -2.81
C PRO A 62 -14.08 -7.94 -2.65
N VAL A 63 -12.85 -7.44 -2.51
CA VAL A 63 -11.67 -8.28 -2.21
C VAL A 63 -11.84 -8.96 -0.85
N SER A 64 -12.34 -8.21 0.13
CA SER A 64 -12.56 -8.69 1.50
C SER A 64 -13.67 -9.73 1.59
N GLU A 65 -14.76 -9.49 0.88
CA GLU A 65 -15.95 -10.35 0.90
C GLU A 65 -15.68 -11.67 0.19
N ASP A 66 -15.06 -11.66 -0.98
CA ASP A 66 -14.64 -12.89 -1.69
C ASP A 66 -13.63 -13.72 -0.86
N MET A 67 -12.68 -13.06 -0.15
CA MET A 67 -11.82 -13.77 0.82
C MET A 67 -12.62 -14.45 1.93
N GLN A 68 -13.71 -13.84 2.39
CA GLN A 68 -14.56 -14.41 3.42
C GLN A 68 -15.34 -15.61 2.88
N GLU A 69 -15.90 -15.52 1.68
CA GLU A 69 -16.58 -16.63 1.02
C GLU A 69 -15.65 -17.84 0.86
N GLY A 70 -14.41 -17.63 0.37
CA GLY A 70 -13.41 -18.68 0.26
C GLY A 70 -13.04 -19.30 1.62
N CYS A 71 -12.97 -18.50 2.66
CA CYS A 71 -12.73 -18.96 4.03
C CYS A 71 -13.90 -19.82 4.55
N ASP A 72 -15.13 -19.41 4.29
CA ASP A 72 -16.34 -20.10 4.74
C ASP A 72 -16.48 -21.48 4.09
N MET A 73 -16.02 -21.67 2.84
CA MET A 73 -15.95 -22.99 2.19
C MET A 73 -15.04 -23.97 2.93
N VAL A 74 -13.96 -23.47 3.55
CA VAL A 74 -13.03 -24.31 4.35
C VAL A 74 -13.53 -24.52 5.77
N ALA A 75 -14.36 -23.61 6.27
CA ALA A 75 -14.98 -23.63 7.59
C ALA A 75 -13.98 -23.90 8.74
N PRO A 76 -12.96 -23.03 8.93
CA PRO A 76 -12.04 -23.20 10.04
C PRO A 76 -12.78 -23.16 11.38
N CYS A 77 -12.33 -23.98 12.35
CA CYS A 77 -13.05 -24.14 13.61
C CYS A 77 -12.54 -23.25 14.75
N PHE A 78 -11.37 -22.63 14.59
CA PHE A 78 -10.77 -21.77 15.60
C PHE A 78 -9.72 -20.84 14.99
N LEU A 79 -9.50 -19.68 15.63
CA LEU A 79 -8.49 -18.70 15.25
C LEU A 79 -7.71 -18.25 16.50
N ILE A 80 -6.39 -18.06 16.33
CA ILE A 80 -5.51 -17.38 17.27
C ILE A 80 -4.69 -16.35 16.49
N HIS A 81 -4.78 -15.08 16.88
CA HIS A 81 -4.00 -14.01 16.30
C HIS A 81 -3.26 -13.19 17.34
N SER A 82 -2.00 -12.90 17.07
CA SER A 82 -1.24 -11.89 17.80
C SER A 82 -1.55 -10.48 17.26
N LEU A 83 -1.45 -9.51 18.14
CA LEU A 83 -1.49 -8.07 17.84
C LEU A 83 -0.07 -7.56 17.98
N ILE A 84 0.48 -7.01 16.91
CA ILE A 84 1.87 -6.52 16.87
C ILE A 84 1.84 -5.00 16.93
N ASN A 85 2.61 -4.42 17.87
CA ASN A 85 2.77 -2.97 18.01
C ASN A 85 3.78 -2.40 16.98
N ALA A 86 3.99 -1.08 17.02
CA ALA A 86 4.90 -0.39 16.11
C ALA A 86 6.38 -0.82 16.29
N ASP A 87 6.73 -1.29 17.47
CA ASP A 87 8.08 -1.77 17.81
C ASP A 87 8.32 -3.24 17.38
N GLY A 88 7.29 -3.89 16.80
CA GLY A 88 7.34 -5.28 16.37
C GLY A 88 7.10 -6.30 17.49
N GLU A 89 6.64 -5.86 18.66
CA GLU A 89 6.38 -6.70 19.81
C GLU A 89 4.93 -7.18 19.88
N VAL A 90 4.70 -8.33 20.47
CA VAL A 90 3.34 -8.84 20.74
C VAL A 90 2.71 -8.04 21.89
N SER A 91 1.77 -7.17 21.57
CA SER A 91 1.03 -6.33 22.52
C SER A 91 -0.28 -6.94 23.02
N GLY A 92 -0.73 -8.03 22.39
CA GLY A 92 -1.95 -8.73 22.77
C GLY A 92 -2.24 -9.92 21.87
N MET A 93 -3.30 -10.64 22.22
CA MET A 93 -3.79 -11.79 21.42
C MET A 93 -5.31 -11.80 21.41
N VAL A 94 -5.87 -12.31 20.30
CA VAL A 94 -7.29 -12.62 20.18
C VAL A 94 -7.45 -14.08 19.76
N GLY A 95 -8.49 -14.76 20.24
CA GLY A 95 -8.75 -16.15 19.88
C GLY A 95 -10.20 -16.54 20.07
N GLY A 96 -10.66 -17.53 19.31
CA GLY A 96 -12.03 -18.02 19.35
C GLY A 96 -12.63 -18.37 18.00
N ASP A 97 -13.92 -18.08 17.83
CA ASP A 97 -14.61 -18.17 16.54
C ASP A 97 -13.83 -17.39 15.46
N PRO A 98 -13.55 -17.96 14.30
CA PRO A 98 -12.64 -17.38 13.31
C PRO A 98 -13.01 -15.98 12.88
N TYR A 99 -14.28 -15.73 12.58
CA TYR A 99 -14.73 -14.41 12.15
C TYR A 99 -14.77 -13.41 13.29
N LYS A 100 -15.38 -13.76 14.44
CA LYS A 100 -15.54 -12.84 15.59
C LYS A 100 -14.18 -12.46 16.21
N ALA A 101 -13.28 -13.43 16.35
CA ALA A 101 -11.95 -13.17 16.88
C ALA A 101 -11.11 -12.30 15.91
N TRP A 102 -11.20 -12.57 14.59
CA TRP A 102 -10.56 -11.72 13.60
C TRP A 102 -11.12 -10.29 13.64
N ARG A 103 -12.45 -10.10 13.67
CA ARG A 103 -13.08 -8.78 13.79
C ARG A 103 -12.60 -8.04 15.05
N LYS A 104 -12.50 -8.73 16.16
CA LYS A 104 -11.95 -8.14 17.39
C LYS A 104 -10.50 -7.70 17.21
N GLY A 105 -9.69 -8.51 16.56
CA GLY A 105 -8.31 -8.15 16.21
C GLY A 105 -8.21 -6.93 15.29
N THR A 106 -9.10 -6.81 14.30
CA THR A 106 -9.12 -5.64 13.40
C THR A 106 -9.48 -4.34 14.12
N GLU A 107 -10.39 -4.38 15.11
CA GLU A 107 -10.71 -3.21 15.94
C GLU A 107 -9.49 -2.73 16.74
N GLU A 108 -8.71 -3.64 17.30
CA GLU A 108 -7.51 -3.28 18.07
C GLU A 108 -6.41 -2.71 17.15
N ILE A 109 -6.13 -3.35 16.00
CA ILE A 109 -5.18 -2.82 15.01
C ILE A 109 -5.62 -1.45 14.49
N TYR A 110 -6.91 -1.27 14.24
CA TYR A 110 -7.45 0.04 13.84
C TYR A 110 -7.11 1.13 14.87
N ARG A 111 -7.28 0.83 16.17
CA ARG A 111 -6.94 1.78 17.24
C ARG A 111 -5.44 2.07 17.31
N MET A 112 -4.60 1.06 17.05
CA MET A 112 -3.15 1.19 17.14
C MET A 112 -2.54 1.95 15.96
N GLN A 113 -3.07 1.75 14.75
CA GLN A 113 -2.46 2.27 13.52
C GLN A 113 -3.11 3.56 12.99
N LYS A 114 -4.32 3.87 13.45
CA LYS A 114 -5.04 5.07 13.01
C LYS A 114 -4.43 6.33 13.61
N VAL A 115 -3.89 7.20 12.76
CA VAL A 115 -3.27 8.46 13.17
C VAL A 115 -4.14 9.64 12.72
N PRO A 116 -4.71 10.42 13.66
CA PRO A 116 -5.53 11.58 13.31
C PRO A 116 -4.66 12.72 12.79
N MET A 117 -5.07 13.32 11.68
CA MET A 117 -4.49 14.55 11.16
C MET A 117 -5.53 15.66 11.03
N LYS A 118 -5.09 16.91 11.10
CA LYS A 118 -5.99 18.08 11.00
C LYS A 118 -6.40 18.36 9.56
N GLN A 119 -5.49 18.14 8.61
CA GLN A 119 -5.67 18.40 7.19
C GLN A 119 -4.67 17.60 6.36
N LYS A 120 -4.99 17.40 5.09
CA LYS A 120 -4.00 16.94 4.10
C LYS A 120 -2.97 18.06 3.87
N ALA A 121 -1.71 17.66 3.67
CA ALA A 121 -0.60 18.59 3.47
C ALA A 121 -0.30 18.87 1.99
N ASP A 122 0.38 19.97 1.73
CA ASP A 122 0.93 20.30 0.41
C ASP A 122 2.13 19.41 0.08
N VAL A 123 2.90 19.05 1.12
CA VAL A 123 4.04 18.13 1.03
C VAL A 123 3.91 17.05 2.09
N THR A 124 4.10 15.80 1.71
CA THR A 124 4.25 14.68 2.67
C THR A 124 5.63 14.06 2.50
N ILE A 125 6.39 14.00 3.57
CA ILE A 125 7.67 13.28 3.64
C ILE A 125 7.39 11.93 4.30
N VAL A 126 7.66 10.83 3.58
CA VAL A 126 7.36 9.48 4.04
C VAL A 126 8.57 8.57 3.92
N SER A 127 8.85 7.79 4.96
CA SER A 127 9.80 6.70 4.90
C SER A 127 9.08 5.35 4.76
N ALA A 128 9.63 4.45 3.95
CA ALA A 128 9.17 3.07 3.87
C ALA A 128 9.41 2.29 5.17
N GLY A 129 10.31 2.76 6.04
CA GLY A 129 10.54 2.24 7.38
C GLY A 129 11.83 1.41 7.55
N GLY A 130 12.74 1.46 6.56
CA GLY A 130 14.02 0.75 6.60
C GLY A 130 13.91 -0.76 6.36
N TYR A 131 15.06 -1.44 6.36
CA TYR A 131 15.14 -2.88 6.15
C TYR A 131 14.31 -3.66 7.18
N PRO A 132 13.56 -4.71 6.77
CA PRO A 132 13.43 -5.27 5.41
C PRO A 132 12.29 -4.65 4.58
N LYS A 133 11.61 -3.61 5.05
CA LYS A 133 10.41 -3.05 4.40
C LYS A 133 10.72 -2.29 3.12
N ASP A 134 11.93 -1.75 3.01
CA ASP A 134 12.42 -0.96 1.88
C ASP A 134 13.44 -1.67 0.97
N THR A 135 13.55 -2.99 1.07
CA THR A 135 14.49 -3.80 0.28
C THR A 135 14.32 -3.59 -1.22
N ASN A 136 13.09 -3.43 -1.70
CA ASN A 136 12.79 -3.18 -3.11
C ASN A 136 11.56 -2.29 -3.27
N LEU A 137 11.33 -1.83 -4.50
CA LEU A 137 10.20 -0.95 -4.82
C LEU A 137 8.85 -1.60 -4.54
N TYR A 138 8.69 -2.87 -4.87
CA TYR A 138 7.44 -3.61 -4.67
C TYR A 138 6.98 -3.62 -3.21
N GLN A 139 7.91 -3.76 -2.26
CA GLN A 139 7.60 -3.75 -0.84
C GLN A 139 7.53 -2.34 -0.27
N GLY A 140 8.51 -1.50 -0.59
CA GLY A 140 8.67 -0.20 0.01
C GLY A 140 7.57 0.80 -0.38
N THR A 141 7.04 0.69 -1.60
CA THR A 141 5.94 1.55 -2.08
C THR A 141 4.60 1.34 -1.36
N LYS A 142 4.48 0.36 -0.47
CA LYS A 142 3.34 0.26 0.46
C LYS A 142 3.18 1.51 1.36
N CYS A 143 4.25 2.28 1.55
CA CYS A 143 4.17 3.55 2.26
C CYS A 143 3.34 4.62 1.50
N TYR A 144 3.10 4.45 0.20
CA TYR A 144 2.31 5.40 -0.61
C TYR A 144 0.85 5.47 -0.19
N THR A 145 0.26 4.39 0.28
CA THR A 145 -1.10 4.42 0.84
C THR A 145 -1.23 5.50 1.91
N ALA A 146 -0.31 5.52 2.89
CA ALA A 146 -0.31 6.54 3.93
C ALA A 146 0.03 7.95 3.37
N ALA A 147 0.99 8.02 2.43
CA ALA A 147 1.38 9.29 1.82
C ALA A 147 0.23 9.95 1.05
N GLU A 148 -0.50 9.21 0.21
CA GLU A 148 -1.65 9.72 -0.55
C GLU A 148 -2.80 10.15 0.34
N MET A 149 -3.07 9.38 1.42
CA MET A 149 -4.08 9.77 2.41
C MET A 149 -3.73 11.09 3.09
N ALA A 150 -2.44 11.38 3.28
CA ALA A 150 -1.94 12.56 3.97
C ALA A 150 -1.65 13.77 3.04
N THR A 151 -1.64 13.57 1.71
CA THR A 151 -1.25 14.60 0.73
C THR A 151 -2.47 15.14 0.00
N LYS A 152 -2.51 16.46 -0.25
CA LYS A 152 -3.52 17.08 -1.14
C LYS A 152 -3.35 16.58 -2.57
N LYS A 153 -4.43 16.48 -3.32
CA LYS A 153 -4.36 16.14 -4.75
C LYS A 153 -3.43 17.11 -5.49
N GLY A 154 -2.51 16.58 -6.30
CA GLY A 154 -1.47 17.37 -6.97
C GLY A 154 -0.36 17.87 -6.04
N GLY A 155 -0.35 17.45 -4.78
CA GLY A 155 0.72 17.79 -3.83
C GLY A 155 2.01 17.03 -4.08
N ILE A 156 2.99 17.25 -3.23
CA ILE A 156 4.33 16.65 -3.35
C ILE A 156 4.49 15.54 -2.32
N ILE A 157 5.03 14.41 -2.77
CA ILE A 157 5.45 13.30 -1.90
C ILE A 157 6.98 13.21 -1.98
N ILE A 158 7.66 13.23 -0.85
CA ILE A 158 9.08 12.93 -0.75
C ILE A 158 9.20 11.57 -0.07
N THR A 159 9.63 10.57 -0.82
CA THR A 159 9.76 9.18 -0.33
C THR A 159 11.21 8.87 -0.02
N LEU A 160 11.46 8.30 1.17
CA LEU A 160 12.79 7.81 1.56
C LEU A 160 12.78 6.28 1.55
N MET A 161 13.62 5.70 0.68
CA MET A 161 13.72 4.26 0.51
C MET A 161 15.09 3.88 -0.05
N GLU A 162 15.77 2.94 0.58
CA GLU A 162 17.09 2.50 0.11
C GLU A 162 17.00 1.66 -1.17
N ALA A 163 16.05 0.71 -1.21
CA ALA A 163 15.79 -0.18 -2.34
C ALA A 163 17.06 -0.91 -2.84
N ASP A 164 17.70 -1.68 -1.93
CA ASP A 164 18.93 -2.43 -2.24
C ASP A 164 18.77 -3.40 -3.40
N ASP A 165 17.60 -4.05 -3.49
CA ASP A 165 17.23 -4.97 -4.56
C ASP A 165 16.24 -4.30 -5.51
N VAL A 166 16.58 -3.13 -6.06
CA VAL A 166 15.69 -2.29 -6.86
C VAL A 166 15.02 -3.03 -8.03
N ASN A 167 15.70 -4.05 -8.57
CA ASN A 167 15.22 -4.86 -9.71
C ASN A 167 14.28 -6.01 -9.32
N GLU A 168 14.05 -6.22 -8.03
CA GLU A 168 13.21 -7.32 -7.54
C GLU A 168 11.80 -6.86 -7.09
N PRO A 169 10.77 -7.65 -7.35
CA PRO A 169 10.73 -8.74 -8.32
C PRO A 169 10.69 -8.21 -9.77
N PRO A 170 11.33 -8.88 -10.76
CA PRO A 170 11.35 -8.42 -12.15
C PRO A 170 9.95 -8.13 -12.71
N ALA A 171 8.96 -8.94 -12.36
CA ALA A 171 7.57 -8.77 -12.78
C ALA A 171 6.97 -7.41 -12.41
N TYR A 172 7.47 -6.74 -11.37
CA TYR A 172 7.06 -5.39 -11.00
C TYR A 172 7.60 -4.36 -12.01
N LEU A 173 8.92 -4.37 -12.29
CA LEU A 173 9.54 -3.42 -13.22
C LEU A 173 9.13 -3.64 -14.67
N ASP A 174 8.92 -4.90 -15.08
CA ASP A 174 8.44 -5.24 -16.43
C ASP A 174 7.04 -4.71 -16.70
N SER A 175 6.29 -4.39 -15.65
CA SER A 175 4.95 -3.84 -15.74
C SER A 175 4.92 -2.39 -16.23
N PHE A 176 6.03 -1.65 -16.17
CA PHE A 176 6.13 -0.25 -16.65
C PHE A 176 6.47 -0.11 -18.16
N LYS A 177 6.38 -1.18 -18.92
CA LYS A 177 6.67 -1.17 -20.38
C LYS A 177 5.57 -0.55 -21.26
N TYR A 178 4.40 -0.27 -20.70
CA TYR A 178 3.25 0.25 -21.44
C TYR A 178 3.37 1.77 -21.62
N PRO A 179 2.95 2.30 -22.79
CA PRO A 179 3.15 3.71 -23.13
C PRO A 179 2.28 4.68 -22.33
N ASP A 180 1.17 4.20 -21.78
CA ASP A 180 0.20 4.99 -21.03
C ASP A 180 -0.58 4.14 -20.01
N VAL A 181 -1.27 4.82 -19.11
CA VAL A 181 -2.04 4.20 -18.02
C VAL A 181 -3.15 3.30 -18.52
N GLU A 182 -3.87 3.70 -19.56
CA GLU A 182 -4.99 2.93 -20.09
C GLU A 182 -4.51 1.60 -20.72
N SER A 183 -3.42 1.64 -21.47
CA SER A 183 -2.77 0.44 -22.02
C SER A 183 -2.27 -0.48 -20.91
N MET A 184 -1.69 0.09 -19.84
CA MET A 184 -1.24 -0.65 -18.68
C MET A 184 -2.41 -1.29 -17.94
N GLU A 185 -3.52 -0.57 -17.73
CA GLU A 185 -4.72 -1.09 -17.10
C GLU A 185 -5.38 -2.21 -17.91
N LYS A 186 -5.51 -2.04 -19.24
CA LYS A 186 -6.03 -3.08 -20.13
C LYS A 186 -5.22 -4.38 -20.03
N ALA A 187 -3.90 -4.27 -20.04
CA ALA A 187 -3.02 -5.42 -19.94
C ALA A 187 -3.10 -6.08 -18.55
N LEU A 188 -3.19 -5.27 -17.47
CA LEU A 188 -3.37 -5.76 -16.12
C LEU A 188 -4.68 -6.55 -15.98
N ARG A 189 -5.79 -6.06 -16.54
CA ARG A 189 -7.08 -6.75 -16.53
C ARG A 189 -7.07 -8.06 -17.32
N ALA A 190 -6.33 -8.09 -18.41
CA ALA A 190 -6.19 -9.29 -19.25
C ALA A 190 -5.34 -10.38 -18.58
N CYS A 191 -4.35 -10.00 -17.78
CA CYS A 191 -3.45 -10.92 -17.11
C CYS A 191 -3.04 -10.32 -15.75
N PHE A 192 -3.94 -10.40 -14.79
CA PHE A 192 -3.72 -9.86 -13.46
C PHE A 192 -2.62 -10.62 -12.73
N THR A 193 -1.66 -9.88 -12.18
CA THR A 193 -0.72 -10.38 -11.18
C THR A 193 -0.52 -9.31 -10.09
N ILE A 194 -0.26 -9.74 -8.86
CA ILE A 194 -0.09 -8.81 -7.75
C ILE A 194 1.07 -7.82 -7.98
N PRO A 195 2.27 -8.24 -8.47
CA PRO A 195 3.32 -7.28 -8.80
C PRO A 195 2.92 -6.26 -9.85
N PHE A 196 2.16 -6.68 -10.87
CA PHE A 196 1.65 -5.77 -11.90
C PHE A 196 0.65 -4.77 -11.32
N PHE A 197 -0.27 -5.23 -10.46
CA PHE A 197 -1.22 -4.36 -9.77
C PHE A 197 -0.51 -3.31 -8.90
N VAL A 198 0.50 -3.71 -8.13
CA VAL A 198 1.30 -2.78 -7.31
C VAL A 198 2.01 -1.75 -8.18
N ALA A 199 2.57 -2.16 -9.33
CA ALA A 199 3.18 -1.24 -10.28
C ALA A 199 2.16 -0.23 -10.83
N PHE A 200 0.94 -0.70 -11.15
CA PHE A 200 -0.16 0.17 -11.59
C PHE A 200 -0.56 1.19 -10.52
N CYS A 201 -0.70 0.78 -9.25
CA CYS A 201 -0.94 1.69 -8.14
C CYS A 201 0.16 2.76 -8.02
N ASN A 202 1.42 2.36 -8.14
CA ASN A 202 2.55 3.28 -8.03
C ASN A 202 2.61 4.28 -9.19
N LEU A 203 2.25 3.85 -10.40
CA LEU A 203 2.09 4.75 -11.53
C LEU A 203 0.99 5.78 -11.26
N GLN A 204 -0.16 5.35 -10.72
CA GLN A 204 -1.26 6.25 -10.33
C GLN A 204 -0.78 7.30 -9.31
N THR A 205 -0.02 6.89 -8.29
CA THR A 205 0.58 7.81 -7.31
C THR A 205 1.48 8.85 -8.00
N ALA A 206 2.38 8.40 -8.88
CA ALA A 206 3.33 9.28 -9.58
C ALA A 206 2.65 10.25 -10.57
N LEU A 207 1.47 9.90 -11.09
CA LEU A 207 0.68 10.78 -11.96
C LEU A 207 -0.20 11.76 -11.18
N ASN A 208 -0.66 11.36 -10.00
CA ASN A 208 -1.49 12.19 -9.14
C ASN A 208 -0.68 13.17 -8.29
N HIS A 209 0.63 12.92 -8.12
CA HIS A 209 1.52 13.69 -7.25
C HIS A 209 2.89 13.87 -7.91
N THR A 210 3.62 14.92 -7.54
CA THR A 210 5.05 14.97 -7.81
C THR A 210 5.77 14.13 -6.75
N VAL A 211 6.44 13.06 -7.16
CA VAL A 211 7.16 12.17 -6.24
C VAL A 211 8.67 12.36 -6.39
N TYR A 212 9.31 12.94 -5.36
CA TYR A 212 10.75 12.95 -5.21
C TYR A 212 11.18 11.71 -4.44
N PHE A 213 12.02 10.89 -5.04
CA PHE A 213 12.41 9.59 -4.51
C PHE A 213 13.84 9.63 -4.01
N VAL A 214 14.03 9.69 -2.70
CA VAL A 214 15.36 9.70 -2.06
C VAL A 214 15.89 8.28 -1.98
N THR A 215 16.96 8.01 -2.70
CA THR A 215 17.60 6.69 -2.77
C THR A 215 19.06 6.80 -3.18
N LYS A 216 19.79 5.69 -3.20
CA LYS A 216 21.16 5.62 -3.69
C LYS A 216 21.26 5.84 -5.20
N LYS A 217 22.37 6.43 -5.67
CA LYS A 217 22.54 6.85 -7.07
C LYS A 217 22.44 5.70 -8.07
N GLU A 218 22.80 4.50 -7.68
CA GLU A 218 22.73 3.29 -8.50
C GLU A 218 21.29 2.98 -8.96
N ASN A 219 20.30 3.44 -8.22
CA ASN A 219 18.87 3.22 -8.53
C ASN A 219 18.27 4.30 -9.47
N PHE A 220 18.99 5.40 -9.73
CA PHE A 220 18.43 6.58 -10.40
C PHE A 220 17.86 6.29 -11.79
N ASP A 221 18.55 5.52 -12.58
CA ASP A 221 18.11 5.23 -13.96
C ASP A 221 16.84 4.39 -13.94
N VAL A 222 16.78 3.36 -13.10
CA VAL A 222 15.58 2.53 -12.94
C VAL A 222 14.38 3.37 -12.48
N ILE A 223 14.56 4.22 -11.47
CA ILE A 223 13.49 5.07 -10.95
C ILE A 223 12.99 6.04 -12.03
N ARG A 224 13.92 6.75 -12.70
CA ARG A 224 13.58 7.76 -13.70
C ARG A 224 12.91 7.17 -14.92
N GLU A 225 13.45 6.07 -15.45
CA GLU A 225 12.99 5.48 -16.71
C GLU A 225 11.72 4.65 -16.57
N LYS A 226 11.50 4.02 -15.39
CA LYS A 226 10.40 3.08 -15.20
C LYS A 226 9.23 3.67 -14.43
N THR A 227 9.47 4.40 -13.36
CA THR A 227 8.41 4.67 -12.36
C THR A 227 7.77 6.05 -12.46
N HIS A 228 8.19 6.91 -13.40
CA HIS A 228 7.74 8.31 -13.51
C HIS A 228 8.01 9.17 -12.27
N GLN A 229 8.94 8.74 -11.41
CA GLN A 229 9.33 9.45 -10.21
C GLN A 229 10.67 10.15 -10.42
N ILE A 230 10.99 11.11 -9.57
CA ILE A 230 12.19 11.95 -9.68
C ILE A 230 13.20 11.48 -8.64
N PRO A 231 14.23 10.71 -9.01
CA PRO A 231 15.24 10.24 -8.07
C PRO A 231 16.16 11.37 -7.63
N VAL A 232 16.50 11.41 -6.35
CA VAL A 232 17.43 12.33 -5.70
C VAL A 232 18.28 11.60 -4.67
N ALA A 233 19.47 12.14 -4.38
CA ALA A 233 20.41 11.45 -3.49
C ALA A 233 20.13 11.71 -2.01
N THR A 234 19.58 12.88 -1.65
CA THR A 234 19.38 13.27 -0.25
C THR A 234 18.02 13.93 -0.04
N LEU A 235 17.59 13.95 1.22
CA LEU A 235 16.36 14.64 1.63
C LEU A 235 16.49 16.15 1.39
N GLU A 236 17.65 16.73 1.60
CA GLU A 236 17.92 18.16 1.38
C GLU A 236 17.74 18.52 -0.10
N GLU A 237 18.23 17.66 -1.02
CA GLU A 237 18.05 17.84 -2.46
C GLU A 237 16.56 17.75 -2.83
N ALA A 238 15.85 16.73 -2.35
CA ALA A 238 14.40 16.58 -2.54
C ALA A 238 13.63 17.82 -2.04
N TRP A 239 13.98 18.28 -0.85
CA TRP A 239 13.35 19.43 -0.23
C TRP A 239 13.59 20.73 -1.01
N ALA A 240 14.82 20.97 -1.47
CA ALA A 240 15.15 22.13 -2.29
C ALA A 240 14.35 22.15 -3.61
N LEU A 241 14.16 20.99 -4.23
CA LEU A 241 13.32 20.86 -5.43
C LEU A 241 11.84 21.10 -5.12
N ALA A 242 11.33 20.54 -4.02
CA ALA A 242 9.96 20.77 -3.57
C ALA A 242 9.68 22.25 -3.29
N GLN A 243 10.61 22.94 -2.63
CA GLN A 243 10.47 24.40 -2.39
C GLN A 243 10.41 25.19 -3.68
N LYS A 244 11.29 24.92 -4.65
CA LYS A 244 11.26 25.59 -5.97
C LYS A 244 9.94 25.35 -6.71
N GLN A 245 9.37 24.12 -6.59
CA GLN A 245 8.07 23.82 -7.19
C GLN A 245 6.96 24.64 -6.51
N LEU A 246 6.93 24.68 -5.17
CA LEU A 246 5.93 25.44 -4.41
C LEU A 246 6.01 26.94 -4.71
N GLU A 247 7.22 27.49 -4.81
CA GLU A 247 7.45 28.89 -5.22
C GLU A 247 6.91 29.18 -6.63
N LYS A 248 7.19 28.28 -7.59
CA LYS A 248 6.68 28.38 -8.96
C LYS A 248 5.15 28.31 -9.04
N GLU A 249 4.53 27.56 -8.14
CA GLU A 249 3.08 27.46 -7.99
C GLU A 249 2.48 28.62 -7.18
N GLY A 250 3.30 29.60 -6.73
CA GLY A 250 2.86 30.76 -5.95
C GLY A 250 2.41 30.43 -4.52
N LYS A 251 2.79 29.28 -3.99
CA LYS A 251 2.44 28.86 -2.63
C LYS A 251 3.43 29.44 -1.62
N THR A 252 3.03 30.47 -0.90
CA THR A 252 3.84 31.15 0.15
C THR A 252 3.60 30.56 1.54
N GLY A 253 2.46 29.93 1.78
CA GLY A 253 2.15 29.21 3.03
C GLY A 253 1.74 27.78 2.71
N TYR A 254 2.58 26.81 3.01
CA TYR A 254 2.34 25.40 2.76
C TYR A 254 2.41 24.58 4.05
N THR A 255 1.78 23.41 4.02
CA THR A 255 1.75 22.48 5.13
C THR A 255 2.56 21.24 4.80
N ILE A 256 3.19 20.64 5.84
CA ILE A 256 4.01 19.44 5.72
C ILE A 256 3.49 18.39 6.68
N ASN A 257 3.32 17.15 6.20
CA ASN A 257 3.19 15.96 7.03
C ASN A 257 4.51 15.16 6.98
N LEU A 258 4.92 14.64 8.12
CA LEU A 258 6.07 13.75 8.26
C LEU A 258 5.60 12.39 8.77
N ILE A 259 5.88 11.32 8.00
CA ILE A 259 5.48 9.95 8.30
C ILE A 259 6.73 9.05 8.32
N PRO A 260 7.34 8.82 9.49
CA PRO A 260 8.59 8.05 9.58
C PRO A 260 8.43 6.56 9.22
N HIS A 261 7.22 6.00 9.36
CA HIS A 261 6.91 4.59 9.12
C HIS A 261 5.60 4.45 8.33
N GLY A 262 5.64 4.78 7.03
CA GLY A 262 4.46 4.87 6.17
C GLY A 262 3.65 3.57 6.07
N SER A 263 4.29 2.41 6.12
CA SER A 263 3.60 1.11 6.08
C SER A 263 2.97 0.68 7.42
N ALA A 264 3.19 1.42 8.51
CA ALA A 264 2.71 1.08 9.86
C ALA A 264 1.59 1.98 10.37
N VAL A 265 1.19 3.00 9.62
CA VAL A 265 0.19 3.99 10.05
C VAL A 265 -0.86 4.22 8.97
N VAL A 266 -2.07 4.56 9.41
CA VAL A 266 -3.17 4.95 8.50
C VAL A 266 -3.64 6.35 8.92
N PRO A 267 -3.21 7.40 8.21
CA PRO A 267 -3.65 8.77 8.45
C PRO A 267 -5.15 8.94 8.16
N PHE A 268 -5.86 9.71 8.97
CA PHE A 268 -7.25 10.07 8.70
C PHE A 268 -7.55 11.51 9.14
N LEU A 269 -8.46 12.15 8.45
CA LEU A 269 -8.98 13.47 8.82
C LEU A 269 -9.90 13.35 10.03
N LYS A 270 -9.72 14.24 11.02
CA LYS A 270 -10.63 14.37 12.17
C LYS A 270 -11.92 15.06 11.76
#